data_2c97b6337e49e5e730855560b7f7a4ef
#
_entry.id   2c97b6337e49e5e730855560b7f7a4ef
#
_cell.length_a   1.000
_cell.length_b   1.000
_cell.length_c   1.000
_cell.angle_alpha   90.00
_cell.angle_beta   90.00
_cell.angle_gamma   90.00
#
_symmetry.space_group_name_H-M   'P 1'
#
loop_
_entity.id
_entity.type
_entity.pdbx_description
1 polymer ?
#
loop_
_entity_poly.entity_id
_entity_poly.type
_entity_poly.pdbx_seq_one_letter_code
_entity_poly.pdbx_strand_id
1 'polypeptide(L)'
;MHHLKLAERLGIQFPIIQAPMAGGATTPELVAAVSNSGGLGSLGAGYMRPDEIRQAIIKIRQLTSKPFAVNLFIPEAHHATPEQIQNACDDINLCCTELNIEISPVSKPYSLPFVDQMQILIEEKIPVFSYAFGTLEPMWIKQLKKNGTFLIGTATTIHEARILEASGIDAIVAQGSEAGGHRGTFIGNAEEDLIQLSELIPQLVETIRIPAIAAGGIMNGKGIVSAINAGASGVQMGTAFLSCFEAGITYKYKQTLLSQQQDNTVLTRAFSGKLARGIRNKFIICMDNRKINILDYPIQNALTQMMRQKAREKDNIDFMSLWAGQSAHLCRSMSASDLISTLVIEAEIR
;
A
#
# COMPACT_ATOMS: atom_id res chain seq x y z
N MET A 1 11.06 18.70 15.82
CA MET A 1 12.46 18.45 15.39
C MET A 1 12.68 17.09 14.73
N HIS A 2 11.99 16.00 15.12
CA HIS A 2 12.16 14.67 14.48
C HIS A 2 11.71 14.61 13.02
N HIS A 3 10.64 15.32 12.64
CA HIS A 3 10.11 15.38 11.27
C HIS A 3 11.07 16.04 10.26
N LEU A 4 11.81 17.07 10.67
CA LEU A 4 12.83 17.70 9.82
C LEU A 4 13.98 16.73 9.49
N LYS A 5 14.38 15.89 10.46
CA LYS A 5 15.44 14.91 10.23
C LYS A 5 15.04 13.82 9.23
N LEU A 6 13.77 13.39 9.19
CA LEU A 6 13.30 12.41 8.20
C LEU A 6 13.29 13.02 6.79
N ALA A 7 12.73 14.21 6.64
CA ALA A 7 12.67 14.90 5.35
C ALA A 7 14.08 15.15 4.79
N GLU A 8 15.02 15.64 5.62
CA GLU A 8 16.41 15.84 5.26
C GLU A 8 17.10 14.53 4.81
N ARG A 9 16.92 13.42 5.56
CA ARG A 9 17.48 12.11 5.20
C ARG A 9 16.92 11.53 3.92
N LEU A 10 15.65 11.81 3.61
CA LEU A 10 14.99 11.39 2.37
C LEU A 10 15.27 12.33 1.20
N GLY A 11 15.84 13.52 1.45
CA GLY A 11 16.07 14.56 0.42
C GLY A 11 14.78 15.18 -0.10
N ILE A 12 13.73 15.23 0.72
CA ILE A 12 12.42 15.81 0.40
C ILE A 12 12.20 17.10 1.20
N GLN A 13 11.28 17.95 0.75
CA GLN A 13 10.98 19.24 1.41
C GLN A 13 9.99 19.06 2.56
N PHE A 14 8.94 18.26 2.35
CA PHE A 14 7.86 18.06 3.30
C PHE A 14 7.82 16.60 3.76
N PRO A 15 7.58 16.31 5.05
CA PRO A 15 7.52 14.94 5.57
C PRO A 15 6.21 14.23 5.18
N ILE A 16 5.84 14.34 3.90
CA ILE A 16 4.62 13.76 3.31
C ILE A 16 5.02 12.73 2.26
N ILE A 17 4.59 11.49 2.45
CA ILE A 17 4.85 10.36 1.57
C ILE A 17 3.53 9.93 0.94
N GLN A 18 3.49 9.85 -0.38
CA GLN A 18 2.41 9.14 -1.07
C GLN A 18 2.63 7.64 -0.92
N ALA A 19 1.67 6.95 -0.32
CA ALA A 19 1.77 5.52 -0.06
C ALA A 19 1.90 4.70 -1.35
N PRO A 20 2.74 3.66 -1.38
CA PRO A 20 2.79 2.73 -2.51
C PRO A 20 1.49 1.95 -2.59
N MET A 21 0.80 2.03 -3.73
CA MET A 21 -0.48 1.36 -3.98
C MET A 21 -0.35 0.46 -5.20
N ALA A 22 -0.05 -0.82 -4.95
CA ALA A 22 0.18 -1.81 -6.00
C ALA A 22 -1.09 -2.08 -6.83
N GLY A 23 -0.90 -2.63 -8.03
CA GLY A 23 -2.00 -2.95 -8.95
C GLY A 23 -2.39 -1.80 -9.89
N GLY A 24 -1.48 -0.85 -10.12
CA GLY A 24 -1.61 0.20 -11.13
C GLY A 24 -2.12 1.55 -10.60
N ALA A 25 -2.45 1.67 -9.32
CA ALA A 25 -2.89 2.96 -8.75
C ALA A 25 -1.77 4.00 -8.70
N THR A 26 -0.54 3.59 -8.40
CA THR A 26 0.64 4.47 -8.41
C THR A 26 1.32 4.43 -9.77
N THR A 27 0.99 5.40 -10.62
CA THR A 27 1.64 5.58 -11.93
C THR A 27 2.98 6.30 -11.80
N PRO A 28 3.89 6.20 -12.76
CA PRO A 28 5.10 7.02 -12.80
C PRO A 28 4.80 8.53 -12.74
N GLU A 29 3.70 8.98 -13.35
CA GLU A 29 3.24 10.36 -13.35
C GLU A 29 2.84 10.82 -11.93
N LEU A 30 2.09 9.99 -11.17
CA LEU A 30 1.74 10.29 -9.79
C LEU A 30 2.99 10.39 -8.90
N VAL A 31 3.88 9.40 -9.02
CA VAL A 31 5.15 9.37 -8.26
C VAL A 31 5.96 10.63 -8.52
N ALA A 32 6.13 11.00 -9.79
CA ALA A 32 6.91 12.18 -10.17
C ALA A 32 6.24 13.49 -9.73
N ALA A 33 4.91 13.60 -9.86
CA ALA A 33 4.18 14.79 -9.44
C ALA A 33 4.34 15.06 -7.94
N VAL A 34 4.21 14.02 -7.10
CA VAL A 34 4.43 14.13 -5.65
C VAL A 34 5.86 14.49 -5.34
N SER A 35 6.85 13.85 -5.97
CA SER A 35 8.28 14.13 -5.72
C SER A 35 8.66 15.54 -6.16
N ASN A 36 8.18 16.01 -7.29
CA ASN A 36 8.40 17.39 -7.78
C ASN A 36 7.76 18.45 -6.87
N SER A 37 6.70 18.07 -6.15
CA SER A 37 5.99 18.96 -5.21
C SER A 37 6.59 18.93 -3.79
N GLY A 38 7.74 18.29 -3.60
CA GLY A 38 8.48 18.29 -2.33
C GLY A 38 8.11 17.18 -1.36
N GLY A 39 7.20 16.27 -1.71
CA GLY A 39 6.93 15.03 -0.99
C GLY A 39 7.79 13.85 -1.47
N LEU A 40 7.48 12.64 -1.03
CA LEU A 40 8.07 11.40 -1.54
C LEU A 40 7.01 10.60 -2.31
N GLY A 41 7.11 10.56 -3.63
CA GLY A 41 6.31 9.66 -4.45
C GLY A 41 6.79 8.21 -4.31
N SER A 42 5.86 7.25 -4.25
CA SER A 42 6.20 5.83 -4.05
C SER A 42 5.51 4.93 -5.07
N LEU A 43 6.29 4.18 -5.85
CA LEU A 43 5.79 3.20 -6.80
C LEU A 43 5.42 1.89 -6.07
N GLY A 44 4.17 1.47 -6.16
CA GLY A 44 3.72 0.17 -5.64
C GLY A 44 4.00 -0.95 -6.65
N ALA A 45 5.17 -1.57 -6.59
CA ALA A 45 5.66 -2.51 -7.60
C ALA A 45 5.43 -4.00 -7.27
N GLY A 46 4.76 -4.32 -6.14
CA GLY A 46 4.61 -5.70 -5.68
C GLY A 46 3.95 -6.68 -6.67
N TYR A 47 3.17 -6.17 -7.64
CA TYR A 47 2.53 -6.97 -8.70
C TYR A 47 3.10 -6.69 -10.11
N MET A 48 4.25 -6.04 -10.20
CA MET A 48 4.91 -5.74 -11.47
C MET A 48 6.02 -6.75 -11.77
N ARG A 49 6.12 -7.18 -13.02
CA ARG A 49 7.25 -7.98 -13.48
C ARG A 49 8.56 -7.16 -13.39
N PRO A 50 9.72 -7.81 -13.29
CA PRO A 50 11.02 -7.13 -13.21
C PRO A 50 11.23 -6.11 -14.34
N ASP A 51 10.88 -6.47 -15.58
CA ASP A 51 10.97 -5.58 -16.74
C ASP A 51 10.04 -4.35 -16.62
N GLU A 52 8.82 -4.53 -16.11
CA GLU A 52 7.87 -3.44 -15.87
C GLU A 52 8.37 -2.48 -14.79
N ILE A 53 8.97 -3.01 -13.71
CA ILE A 53 9.59 -2.19 -12.66
C ILE A 53 10.69 -1.32 -13.25
N ARG A 54 11.58 -1.90 -14.07
CA ARG A 54 12.67 -1.16 -14.72
C ARG A 54 12.12 -0.04 -15.62
N GLN A 55 11.11 -0.34 -16.45
CA GLN A 55 10.49 0.67 -17.31
C GLN A 55 9.82 1.80 -16.49
N ALA A 56 9.14 1.45 -15.42
CA ALA A 56 8.54 2.46 -14.53
C ALA A 56 9.60 3.37 -13.88
N ILE A 57 10.72 2.79 -13.40
CA ILE A 57 11.84 3.57 -12.83
C ILE A 57 12.44 4.52 -13.87
N ILE A 58 12.68 4.03 -15.10
CA ILE A 58 13.18 4.87 -16.21
C ILE A 58 12.21 6.02 -16.48
N LYS A 59 10.91 5.73 -16.54
CA LYS A 59 9.88 6.74 -16.77
C LYS A 59 9.81 7.77 -15.63
N ILE A 60 9.89 7.34 -14.38
CA ILE A 60 9.93 8.26 -13.24
C ILE A 60 11.13 9.19 -13.35
N ARG A 61 12.32 8.69 -13.66
CA ARG A 61 13.54 9.49 -13.82
C ARG A 61 13.50 10.47 -14.99
N GLN A 62 12.70 10.19 -16.03
CA GLN A 62 12.43 11.14 -17.11
C GLN A 62 11.54 12.30 -16.65
N LEU A 63 10.66 12.07 -15.66
CA LEU A 63 9.67 13.03 -15.18
C LEU A 63 10.16 13.83 -13.96
N THR A 64 11.13 13.31 -13.21
CA THR A 64 11.67 13.96 -12.02
C THR A 64 13.14 13.61 -11.76
N SER A 65 13.89 14.59 -11.27
CA SER A 65 15.22 14.38 -10.67
C SER A 65 15.18 14.24 -9.14
N LYS A 66 14.01 14.32 -8.54
CA LYS A 66 13.81 14.24 -7.09
C LYS A 66 13.79 12.79 -6.60
N PRO A 67 14.06 12.53 -5.31
CA PRO A 67 13.95 11.19 -4.73
C PRO A 67 12.54 10.63 -4.87
N PHE A 68 12.47 9.31 -5.06
CA PHE A 68 11.24 8.52 -5.07
C PHE A 68 11.47 7.17 -4.40
N ALA A 69 10.41 6.51 -3.97
CA ALA A 69 10.46 5.18 -3.39
C ALA A 69 9.91 4.12 -4.36
N VAL A 70 10.42 2.89 -4.22
CA VAL A 70 9.82 1.70 -4.83
C VAL A 70 9.48 0.71 -3.71
N ASN A 71 8.29 0.09 -3.80
CA ASN A 71 7.79 -0.83 -2.80
C ASN A 71 7.60 -2.23 -3.36
N LEU A 72 8.01 -3.23 -2.58
CA LEU A 72 7.70 -4.63 -2.82
C LEU A 72 7.03 -5.28 -1.61
N PHE A 73 6.48 -6.47 -1.82
CA PHE A 73 5.95 -7.32 -0.77
C PHE A 73 6.94 -8.43 -0.44
N ILE A 74 7.20 -8.66 0.84
CA ILE A 74 7.99 -9.83 1.28
C ILE A 74 7.15 -11.08 1.00
N PRO A 75 7.73 -12.09 0.32
CA PRO A 75 7.00 -13.31 -0.01
C PRO A 75 6.62 -14.09 1.24
N GLU A 76 5.40 -14.60 1.26
CA GLU A 76 4.93 -15.55 2.26
C GLU A 76 4.74 -16.93 1.59
N ALA A 77 5.15 -17.99 2.28
CA ALA A 77 4.99 -19.36 1.79
C ALA A 77 3.65 -19.92 2.26
N HIS A 78 2.75 -20.16 1.34
CA HIS A 78 1.47 -20.78 1.61
C HIS A 78 1.24 -22.03 0.73
N HIS A 79 0.46 -22.95 1.25
CA HIS A 79 0.12 -24.19 0.58
C HIS A 79 -1.39 -24.38 0.58
N ALA A 80 -1.91 -24.84 -0.56
CA ALA A 80 -3.27 -25.33 -0.67
C ALA A 80 -3.27 -26.62 -1.48
N THR A 81 -4.18 -27.53 -1.17
CA THR A 81 -4.39 -28.74 -1.96
C THR A 81 -5.11 -28.41 -3.27
N PRO A 82 -5.00 -29.24 -4.32
CA PRO A 82 -5.77 -29.05 -5.55
C PRO A 82 -7.29 -28.95 -5.30
N GLU A 83 -7.80 -29.72 -4.34
CA GLU A 83 -9.21 -29.69 -3.93
C GLU A 83 -9.60 -28.34 -3.31
N GLN A 84 -8.78 -27.79 -2.42
CA GLN A 84 -9.01 -26.48 -1.83
C GLN A 84 -9.01 -25.37 -2.90
N ILE A 85 -8.11 -25.44 -3.88
CA ILE A 85 -8.05 -24.51 -5.00
C ILE A 85 -9.30 -24.61 -5.86
N GLN A 86 -9.74 -25.83 -6.18
CA GLN A 86 -10.96 -26.06 -6.96
C GLN A 86 -12.19 -25.50 -6.25
N ASN A 87 -12.37 -25.82 -4.97
CA ASN A 87 -13.49 -25.32 -4.16
C ASN A 87 -13.51 -23.78 -4.11
N ALA A 88 -12.35 -23.14 -3.96
CA ALA A 88 -12.25 -21.68 -4.00
C ALA A 88 -12.62 -21.12 -5.38
N CYS A 89 -12.23 -21.77 -6.48
CA CYS A 89 -12.65 -21.38 -7.84
C CYS A 89 -14.16 -21.46 -8.01
N ASP A 90 -14.77 -22.55 -7.58
CA ASP A 90 -16.22 -22.78 -7.69
C ASP A 90 -16.99 -21.69 -6.92
N ASP A 91 -16.53 -21.35 -5.72
CA ASP A 91 -17.10 -20.31 -4.90
C ASP A 91 -16.95 -18.91 -5.53
N ILE A 92 -15.78 -18.58 -6.07
CA ILE A 92 -15.54 -17.30 -6.76
C ILE A 92 -16.44 -17.21 -8.01
N ASN A 93 -16.56 -18.31 -8.79
CA ASN A 93 -17.40 -18.37 -9.98
C ASN A 93 -18.86 -18.09 -9.66
N LEU A 94 -19.37 -18.64 -8.55
CA LEU A 94 -20.73 -18.35 -8.07
C LEU A 94 -20.92 -16.87 -7.71
N CYS A 95 -19.88 -16.18 -7.26
CA CYS A 95 -19.94 -14.79 -6.88
C CYS A 95 -19.73 -13.81 -8.04
N CYS A 96 -19.16 -14.25 -9.17
CA CYS A 96 -18.83 -13.37 -10.30
C CYS A 96 -19.56 -13.69 -11.61
N THR A 97 -20.70 -14.39 -11.55
CA THR A 97 -21.50 -14.81 -12.72
C THR A 97 -21.83 -13.66 -13.68
N GLU A 98 -22.06 -12.45 -13.15
CA GLU A 98 -22.39 -11.26 -13.96
C GLU A 98 -21.25 -10.78 -14.86
N LEU A 99 -20.02 -11.21 -14.60
CA LEU A 99 -18.88 -10.84 -15.44
C LEU A 99 -18.78 -11.71 -16.70
N ASN A 100 -19.52 -12.82 -16.76
CA ASN A 100 -19.45 -13.82 -17.82
C ASN A 100 -18.00 -14.30 -18.04
N ILE A 101 -17.34 -14.69 -16.96
CA ILE A 101 -16.00 -15.30 -16.93
C ILE A 101 -16.03 -16.56 -16.10
N GLU A 102 -15.12 -17.46 -16.37
CA GLU A 102 -14.88 -18.67 -15.59
C GLU A 102 -13.49 -18.62 -14.99
N ILE A 103 -13.44 -18.66 -13.66
CA ILE A 103 -12.18 -18.73 -12.91
C ILE A 103 -11.76 -20.20 -12.87
N SER A 104 -10.57 -20.46 -13.36
CA SER A 104 -9.95 -21.78 -13.36
C SER A 104 -8.89 -21.89 -12.27
N PRO A 105 -8.60 -23.11 -11.79
CA PRO A 105 -7.54 -23.36 -10.83
C PRO A 105 -6.20 -22.82 -11.29
N VAL A 106 -5.48 -22.18 -10.36
CA VAL A 106 -4.13 -21.67 -10.61
C VAL A 106 -3.07 -22.64 -10.14
N SER A 107 -1.94 -22.66 -10.82
CA SER A 107 -0.75 -23.44 -10.43
C SER A 107 0.38 -22.51 -9.97
N LYS A 108 1.34 -23.07 -9.23
CA LYS A 108 2.57 -22.34 -8.86
C LYS A 108 3.34 -21.85 -10.10
N PRO A 109 4.03 -20.71 -10.02
CA PRO A 109 4.11 -19.80 -8.89
C PRO A 109 2.87 -18.90 -8.77
N TYR A 110 2.39 -18.66 -7.54
CA TYR A 110 1.23 -17.79 -7.27
C TYR A 110 1.58 -16.31 -7.17
N SER A 111 2.87 -15.99 -7.11
CA SER A 111 3.41 -14.63 -7.07
C SER A 111 4.61 -14.50 -8.00
N LEU A 112 4.96 -13.26 -8.31
CA LEU A 112 6.15 -12.96 -9.12
C LEU A 112 7.44 -13.24 -8.33
N PRO A 113 8.56 -13.53 -9.03
CA PRO A 113 9.83 -13.87 -8.38
C PRO A 113 10.45 -12.65 -7.69
N PHE A 114 10.36 -12.61 -6.37
CA PHE A 114 10.87 -11.52 -5.53
C PHE A 114 12.36 -11.24 -5.73
N VAL A 115 13.17 -12.29 -5.90
CA VAL A 115 14.62 -12.17 -6.11
C VAL A 115 14.91 -11.35 -7.36
N ASP A 116 14.19 -11.62 -8.47
CA ASP A 116 14.38 -10.91 -9.73
C ASP A 116 13.91 -9.45 -9.62
N GLN A 117 12.81 -9.20 -8.89
CA GLN A 117 12.37 -7.83 -8.61
C GLN A 117 13.42 -7.07 -7.78
N MET A 118 13.98 -7.68 -6.73
CA MET A 118 15.03 -7.09 -5.91
C MET A 118 16.29 -6.79 -6.69
N GLN A 119 16.68 -7.68 -7.61
CA GLN A 119 17.85 -7.48 -8.47
C GLN A 119 17.72 -6.20 -9.30
N ILE A 120 16.53 -5.94 -9.89
CA ILE A 120 16.26 -4.69 -10.61
C ILE A 120 16.45 -3.47 -9.71
N LEU A 121 15.92 -3.51 -8.47
CA LEU A 121 16.04 -2.35 -7.56
C LEU A 121 17.50 -2.05 -7.19
N ILE A 122 18.32 -3.09 -7.04
CA ILE A 122 19.75 -2.95 -6.76
C ILE A 122 20.51 -2.39 -7.95
N GLU A 123 20.27 -2.92 -9.15
CA GLU A 123 20.89 -2.46 -10.41
C GLU A 123 20.52 -1.00 -10.70
N GLU A 124 19.26 -0.65 -10.51
CA GLU A 124 18.75 0.71 -10.69
C GLU A 124 19.14 1.66 -9.56
N LYS A 125 19.78 1.19 -8.49
CA LYS A 125 20.22 2.03 -7.35
C LYS A 125 19.13 3.00 -6.90
N ILE A 126 17.95 2.46 -6.58
CA ILE A 126 16.81 3.29 -6.17
C ILE A 126 17.13 4.06 -4.88
N PRO A 127 16.67 5.33 -4.74
CA PRO A 127 17.01 6.13 -3.57
C PRO A 127 16.31 5.65 -2.30
N VAL A 128 15.06 5.17 -2.38
CA VAL A 128 14.29 4.69 -1.24
C VAL A 128 13.60 3.37 -1.59
N PHE A 129 13.76 2.37 -0.72
CA PHE A 129 13.05 1.10 -0.80
C PHE A 129 12.12 0.93 0.38
N SER A 130 10.84 0.65 0.13
CA SER A 130 9.90 0.29 1.19
C SER A 130 9.33 -1.12 0.98
N TYR A 131 8.86 -1.74 2.07
CA TYR A 131 8.28 -3.08 2.00
C TYR A 131 7.24 -3.33 3.10
N ALA A 132 6.41 -4.34 2.87
CA ALA A 132 5.40 -4.82 3.81
C ALA A 132 5.36 -6.36 3.82
N PHE A 133 4.66 -6.93 4.80
CA PHE A 133 4.37 -8.36 4.98
C PHE A 133 5.54 -9.20 5.51
N GLY A 134 6.52 -8.62 6.14
CA GLY A 134 7.62 -9.39 6.71
C GLY A 134 8.85 -8.57 6.98
N THR A 135 9.95 -9.28 7.16
CA THR A 135 11.30 -8.73 7.33
C THR A 135 12.14 -9.01 6.09
N LEU A 136 13.01 -8.09 5.74
CA LEU A 136 13.95 -8.26 4.65
C LEU A 136 15.17 -9.07 5.13
N GLU A 137 15.63 -10.02 4.33
CA GLU A 137 16.83 -10.78 4.64
C GLU A 137 18.07 -9.88 4.76
N PRO A 138 19.00 -10.17 5.69
CA PRO A 138 20.19 -9.32 5.95
C PRO A 138 21.05 -9.06 4.70
N MET A 139 21.08 -10.03 3.76
CA MET A 139 21.84 -9.87 2.52
C MET A 139 21.30 -8.72 1.65
N TRP A 140 19.96 -8.58 1.56
CA TRP A 140 19.34 -7.51 0.79
C TRP A 140 19.52 -6.16 1.47
N ILE A 141 19.37 -6.10 2.79
CA ILE A 141 19.65 -4.88 3.58
C ILE A 141 21.07 -4.39 3.30
N LYS A 142 22.06 -5.30 3.37
CA LYS A 142 23.48 -4.97 3.12
C LYS A 142 23.70 -4.45 1.70
N GLN A 143 23.11 -5.08 0.69
CA GLN A 143 23.26 -4.68 -0.71
C GLN A 143 22.63 -3.32 -1.00
N LEU A 144 21.39 -3.10 -0.54
CA LEU A 144 20.69 -1.83 -0.71
C LEU A 144 21.43 -0.68 0.00
N LYS A 145 21.86 -0.89 1.23
CA LYS A 145 22.65 0.11 1.99
C LYS A 145 23.98 0.44 1.34
N LYS A 146 24.63 -0.54 0.70
CA LYS A 146 25.86 -0.30 -0.08
C LYS A 146 25.62 0.68 -1.23
N ASN A 147 24.41 0.69 -1.79
CA ASN A 147 24.00 1.64 -2.83
C ASN A 147 23.52 3.00 -2.27
N GLY A 148 23.48 3.17 -0.95
CA GLY A 148 22.95 4.37 -0.30
C GLY A 148 21.41 4.41 -0.24
N THR A 149 20.72 3.29 -0.51
CA THR A 149 19.26 3.21 -0.48
C THR A 149 18.73 3.36 0.96
N PHE A 150 17.76 4.24 1.18
CA PHE A 150 17.06 4.40 2.44
C PHE A 150 15.97 3.33 2.57
N LEU A 151 15.91 2.61 3.70
CA LEU A 151 15.04 1.44 3.89
C LEU A 151 13.89 1.73 4.83
N ILE A 152 12.65 1.42 4.40
CA ILE A 152 11.42 1.65 5.17
C ILE A 152 10.64 0.33 5.25
N GLY A 153 10.41 -0.19 6.48
CA GLY A 153 9.54 -1.33 6.72
C GLY A 153 8.17 -0.90 7.25
N THR A 154 7.13 -1.73 7.05
CA THR A 154 5.77 -1.45 7.58
C THR A 154 5.49 -2.33 8.78
N ALA A 155 5.06 -1.73 9.89
CA ALA A 155 4.60 -2.39 11.11
C ALA A 155 3.17 -1.98 11.47
N THR A 156 2.42 -2.91 12.03
CA THR A 156 1.06 -2.70 12.55
C THR A 156 0.99 -2.83 14.07
N THR A 157 2.08 -3.33 14.68
CA THR A 157 2.23 -3.52 16.13
C THR A 157 3.61 -3.07 16.60
N ILE A 158 3.74 -2.85 17.93
CA ILE A 158 5.02 -2.52 18.56
C ILE A 158 6.03 -3.67 18.42
N HIS A 159 5.54 -4.90 18.49
CA HIS A 159 6.40 -6.08 18.36
C HIS A 159 7.05 -6.16 16.98
N GLU A 160 6.27 -5.97 15.94
CA GLU A 160 6.76 -5.90 14.56
C GLU A 160 7.77 -4.76 14.38
N ALA A 161 7.49 -3.58 14.95
CA ALA A 161 8.38 -2.43 14.85
C ALA A 161 9.76 -2.69 15.47
N ARG A 162 9.82 -3.35 16.65
CA ARG A 162 11.09 -3.75 17.28
C ARG A 162 11.92 -4.70 16.40
N ILE A 163 11.26 -5.66 15.75
CA ILE A 163 11.93 -6.61 14.86
C ILE A 163 12.48 -5.89 13.63
N LEU A 164 11.69 -4.99 13.05
CA LEU A 164 12.13 -4.18 11.91
C LEU A 164 13.31 -3.27 12.28
N GLU A 165 13.28 -2.61 13.43
CA GLU A 165 14.39 -1.79 13.90
C GLU A 165 15.65 -2.64 14.11
N ALA A 166 15.52 -3.80 14.76
CA ALA A 166 16.64 -4.71 15.01
C ALA A 166 17.26 -5.26 13.71
N SER A 167 16.50 -5.33 12.60
CA SER A 167 17.01 -5.70 11.29
C SER A 167 17.95 -4.65 10.68
N GLY A 168 17.96 -3.43 11.24
CA GLY A 168 18.85 -2.35 10.82
C GLY A 168 18.32 -1.48 9.68
N ILE A 169 17.01 -1.37 9.50
CA ILE A 169 16.40 -0.43 8.55
C ILE A 169 16.42 1.01 9.07
N ASP A 170 15.98 1.96 8.24
CA ASP A 170 16.18 3.39 8.50
C ASP A 170 14.93 4.10 9.04
N ALA A 171 13.73 3.59 8.75
CA ALA A 171 12.46 4.12 9.25
C ALA A 171 11.34 3.07 9.21
N ILE A 172 10.26 3.30 9.95
CA ILE A 172 9.10 2.42 10.02
C ILE A 172 7.85 3.20 9.65
N VAL A 173 7.03 2.64 8.75
CA VAL A 173 5.65 3.05 8.57
C VAL A 173 4.81 2.35 9.64
N ALA A 174 4.24 3.13 10.54
CA ALA A 174 3.26 2.69 11.52
C ALA A 174 1.87 2.71 10.90
N GLN A 175 1.35 1.55 10.54
CA GLN A 175 0.08 1.42 9.87
C GLN A 175 -1.06 1.21 10.88
N GLY A 176 -1.86 2.25 11.12
CA GLY A 176 -3.08 2.18 11.92
C GLY A 176 -4.19 1.35 11.28
N SER A 177 -5.18 0.93 12.08
CA SER A 177 -6.33 0.13 11.63
C SER A 177 -7.24 0.88 10.64
N GLU A 178 -7.14 2.20 10.58
CA GLU A 178 -7.87 3.09 9.67
C GLU A 178 -7.36 3.05 8.23
N ALA A 179 -6.16 2.49 8.02
CA ALA A 179 -5.50 2.48 6.71
C ALA A 179 -6.28 1.65 5.68
N GLY A 180 -6.34 2.15 4.45
CA GLY A 180 -6.84 1.42 3.29
C GLY A 180 -5.85 0.41 2.74
N GLY A 181 -6.35 -0.57 1.97
CA GLY A 181 -5.54 -1.65 1.42
C GLY A 181 -5.18 -2.70 2.46
N HIS A 182 -4.18 -3.51 2.13
CA HIS A 182 -3.76 -4.63 2.96
C HIS A 182 -3.18 -4.19 4.31
N ARG A 183 -3.56 -4.90 5.37
CA ARG A 183 -2.85 -4.83 6.65
C ARG A 183 -1.43 -5.36 6.46
N GLY A 184 -0.45 -4.55 6.88
CA GLY A 184 0.97 -4.90 6.81
C GLY A 184 1.42 -5.96 7.81
N THR A 185 0.52 -6.45 8.66
CA THR A 185 0.78 -7.42 9.73
C THR A 185 1.49 -8.66 9.20
N PHE A 186 2.58 -9.03 9.87
CA PHE A 186 3.38 -10.21 9.56
C PHE A 186 3.67 -11.08 10.80
N ILE A 187 3.28 -10.63 12.00
CA ILE A 187 3.33 -11.40 13.25
C ILE A 187 2.00 -11.23 13.97
N GLY A 188 1.48 -12.31 14.53
CA GLY A 188 0.20 -12.30 15.23
C GLY A 188 -1.02 -12.45 14.31
N ASN A 189 -2.16 -12.01 14.77
CA ASN A 189 -3.43 -12.09 14.06
C ASN A 189 -3.87 -10.70 13.61
N ALA A 190 -3.87 -10.45 12.29
CA ALA A 190 -4.23 -9.15 11.72
C ALA A 190 -5.66 -8.70 12.06
N GLU A 191 -6.57 -9.62 12.42
CA GLU A 191 -7.95 -9.32 12.80
C GLU A 191 -8.08 -8.90 14.27
N GLU A 192 -7.18 -9.39 15.11
CA GLU A 192 -7.14 -9.08 16.57
C GLU A 192 -6.25 -7.85 16.84
N ASP A 193 -5.20 -7.64 16.02
CA ASP A 193 -4.22 -6.58 16.19
C ASP A 193 -4.63 -5.29 15.42
N LEU A 194 -5.87 -4.84 15.62
CA LEU A 194 -6.42 -3.64 14.98
C LEU A 194 -6.18 -2.38 15.83
N ILE A 195 -4.91 -1.97 15.96
CA ILE A 195 -4.55 -0.78 16.75
C ILE A 195 -4.81 0.49 15.92
N GLN A 196 -5.50 1.46 16.53
CA GLN A 196 -5.73 2.77 15.90
C GLN A 196 -4.43 3.58 15.83
N LEU A 197 -4.32 4.44 14.82
CA LEU A 197 -3.11 5.24 14.62
C LEU A 197 -2.81 6.17 15.80
N SER A 198 -3.84 6.72 16.42
CA SER A 198 -3.74 7.58 17.61
C SER A 198 -3.17 6.88 18.84
N GLU A 199 -3.28 5.57 18.90
CA GLU A 199 -2.72 4.73 19.95
C GLU A 199 -1.36 4.15 19.56
N LEU A 200 -1.21 3.73 18.28
CA LEU A 200 -0.01 3.08 17.79
C LEU A 200 1.20 4.04 17.78
N ILE A 201 1.05 5.28 17.32
CA ILE A 201 2.16 6.23 17.18
C ILE A 201 2.81 6.57 18.52
N PRO A 202 2.09 7.01 19.57
CA PRO A 202 2.71 7.31 20.85
C PRO A 202 3.50 6.13 21.44
N GLN A 203 2.93 4.93 21.43
CA GLN A 203 3.59 3.73 21.93
C GLN A 203 4.85 3.39 21.13
N LEU A 204 4.79 3.60 19.81
CA LEU A 204 5.88 3.26 18.90
C LEU A 204 7.07 4.21 19.11
N VAL A 205 6.84 5.52 19.20
CA VAL A 205 7.91 6.51 19.40
C VAL A 205 8.58 6.43 20.78
N GLU A 206 7.90 5.89 21.78
CA GLU A 206 8.49 5.56 23.08
C GLU A 206 9.38 4.31 23.04
N THR A 207 9.13 3.42 22.07
CA THR A 207 9.73 2.08 22.01
C THR A 207 10.90 1.99 21.07
N ILE A 208 10.84 2.65 19.88
CA ILE A 208 11.87 2.61 18.84
C ILE A 208 12.64 3.92 18.76
N ARG A 209 13.84 3.87 18.21
CA ARG A 209 14.73 5.04 18.04
C ARG A 209 14.79 5.56 16.61
N ILE A 210 14.44 4.73 15.64
CA ILE A 210 14.36 5.15 14.23
C ILE A 210 13.05 5.90 13.95
N PRO A 211 12.98 6.76 12.91
CA PRO A 211 11.79 7.52 12.59
C PRO A 211 10.55 6.67 12.38
N ALA A 212 9.42 7.05 12.99
CA ALA A 212 8.09 6.50 12.77
C ALA A 212 7.31 7.40 11.79
N ILE A 213 6.73 6.80 10.75
CA ILE A 213 5.92 7.46 9.73
C ILE A 213 4.46 7.01 9.93
N ALA A 214 3.57 7.93 10.23
CA ALA A 214 2.16 7.63 10.51
C ALA A 214 1.38 7.34 9.22
N ALA A 215 0.66 6.20 9.16
CA ALA A 215 -0.16 5.83 8.01
C ALA A 215 -1.53 5.30 8.45
N GLY A 216 -2.60 5.88 7.91
CA GLY A 216 -3.98 5.48 8.19
C GLY A 216 -4.89 6.66 8.50
N GLY A 217 -5.99 6.82 7.76
CA GLY A 217 -7.00 7.83 8.01
C GLY A 217 -6.60 9.30 7.77
N ILE A 218 -5.33 9.59 7.45
CA ILE A 218 -4.81 10.95 7.27
C ILE A 218 -5.19 11.46 5.86
N MET A 219 -5.99 12.54 5.79
CA MET A 219 -6.53 13.07 4.53
C MET A 219 -6.36 14.58 4.36
N ASN A 220 -5.92 15.30 5.41
CA ASN A 220 -5.82 16.76 5.43
C ASN A 220 -4.73 17.24 6.41
N GLY A 221 -4.48 18.56 6.44
CA GLY A 221 -3.47 19.16 7.30
C GLY A 221 -3.70 18.91 8.79
N LYS A 222 -4.96 18.88 9.25
CA LYS A 222 -5.26 18.58 10.67
C LYS A 222 -4.78 17.17 11.06
N GLY A 223 -4.99 16.18 10.18
CA GLY A 223 -4.50 14.82 10.40
C GLY A 223 -2.97 14.75 10.42
N ILE A 224 -2.29 15.52 9.55
CA ILE A 224 -0.83 15.62 9.54
C ILE A 224 -0.32 16.22 10.86
N VAL A 225 -0.87 17.34 11.29
CA VAL A 225 -0.50 18.01 12.56
C VAL A 225 -0.73 17.08 13.74
N SER A 226 -1.87 16.36 13.78
CA SER A 226 -2.18 15.40 14.82
C SER A 226 -1.14 14.28 14.91
N ALA A 227 -0.75 13.70 13.76
CA ALA A 227 0.27 12.65 13.71
C ALA A 227 1.65 13.15 14.16
N ILE A 228 2.06 14.33 13.72
CA ILE A 228 3.34 14.95 14.13
C ILE A 228 3.34 15.25 15.63
N ASN A 229 2.25 15.80 16.17
CA ASN A 229 2.12 16.08 17.60
C ASN A 229 2.12 14.79 18.45
N ALA A 230 1.65 13.68 17.90
CA ALA A 230 1.74 12.36 18.54
C ALA A 230 3.18 11.77 18.49
N GLY A 231 4.13 12.45 17.83
CA GLY A 231 5.54 12.07 17.77
C GLY A 231 5.98 11.47 16.43
N ALA A 232 5.11 11.35 15.43
CA ALA A 232 5.51 10.86 14.11
C ALA A 232 6.53 11.79 13.45
N SER A 233 7.48 11.20 12.71
CA SER A 233 8.49 11.93 11.95
C SER A 233 8.01 12.36 10.55
N GLY A 234 6.88 11.86 10.11
CA GLY A 234 6.22 12.17 8.86
C GLY A 234 4.93 11.38 8.71
N VAL A 235 4.24 11.57 7.60
CA VAL A 235 2.99 10.88 7.29
C VAL A 235 3.06 10.15 5.96
N GLN A 236 2.39 8.99 5.86
CA GLN A 236 2.18 8.28 4.61
C GLN A 236 0.69 8.21 4.30
N MET A 237 0.28 8.77 3.17
CA MET A 237 -1.10 8.94 2.77
C MET A 237 -1.36 8.15 1.48
N GLY A 238 -2.35 7.24 1.50
CA GLY A 238 -2.74 6.46 0.33
C GLY A 238 -4.01 6.99 -0.31
N THR A 239 -5.13 6.84 0.38
CA THR A 239 -6.48 7.15 -0.13
C THR A 239 -6.61 8.60 -0.62
N ALA A 240 -5.94 9.55 0.02
CA ALA A 240 -5.93 10.94 -0.41
C ALA A 240 -5.39 11.12 -1.84
N PHE A 241 -4.40 10.32 -2.24
CA PHE A 241 -3.80 10.38 -3.57
C PHE A 241 -4.54 9.54 -4.62
N LEU A 242 -5.44 8.63 -4.24
CA LEU A 242 -6.20 7.82 -5.20
C LEU A 242 -7.12 8.66 -6.10
N SER A 243 -7.68 9.75 -5.58
CA SER A 243 -8.56 10.64 -6.33
C SER A 243 -7.81 11.71 -7.14
N CYS A 244 -6.48 11.77 -7.06
CA CYS A 244 -5.67 12.67 -7.88
C CYS A 244 -5.76 12.32 -9.36
N PHE A 245 -5.58 13.34 -10.23
CA PHE A 245 -5.69 13.16 -11.68
C PHE A 245 -4.71 12.14 -12.21
N GLU A 246 -3.49 12.12 -11.67
CA GLU A 246 -2.38 11.25 -12.08
C GLU A 246 -2.51 9.79 -11.58
N ALA A 247 -3.41 9.51 -10.63
CA ALA A 247 -3.61 8.14 -10.14
C ALA A 247 -4.23 7.22 -11.19
N GLY A 248 -3.69 6.02 -11.34
CA GLY A 248 -4.05 5.06 -12.39
C GLY A 248 -5.28 4.19 -12.10
N ILE A 249 -6.17 4.62 -11.20
CA ILE A 249 -7.44 3.91 -10.96
C ILE A 249 -8.50 4.35 -11.97
N THR A 250 -9.53 3.51 -12.18
CA THR A 250 -10.58 3.77 -13.16
C THR A 250 -11.46 4.97 -12.76
N TYR A 251 -12.16 5.53 -13.75
CA TYR A 251 -13.04 6.68 -13.53
C TYR A 251 -14.11 6.39 -12.47
N LYS A 252 -14.80 5.26 -12.57
CA LYS A 252 -15.83 4.91 -11.59
C LYS A 252 -15.29 4.69 -10.19
N TYR A 253 -14.07 4.16 -10.06
CA TYR A 253 -13.43 4.05 -8.76
C TYR A 253 -13.17 5.45 -8.15
N LYS A 254 -12.64 6.41 -8.93
CA LYS A 254 -12.48 7.81 -8.47
C LYS A 254 -13.82 8.41 -8.07
N GLN A 255 -14.86 8.23 -8.88
CA GLN A 255 -16.20 8.72 -8.55
C GLN A 255 -16.76 8.07 -7.28
N THR A 256 -16.55 6.78 -7.10
CA THR A 256 -16.98 6.07 -5.88
C THR A 256 -16.30 6.64 -4.63
N LEU A 257 -14.99 6.95 -4.69
CA LEU A 257 -14.30 7.62 -3.59
C LEU A 257 -14.87 9.01 -3.29
N LEU A 258 -15.07 9.83 -4.34
CA LEU A 258 -15.53 11.21 -4.22
C LEU A 258 -17.01 11.32 -3.78
N SER A 259 -17.81 10.28 -4.00
CA SER A 259 -19.23 10.24 -3.61
C SER A 259 -19.47 9.75 -2.18
N GLN A 260 -18.42 9.29 -1.46
CA GLN A 260 -18.56 8.85 -0.07
C GLN A 260 -18.95 10.04 0.82
N GLN A 261 -19.95 9.88 1.67
CA GLN A 261 -20.36 10.88 2.66
C GLN A 261 -19.93 10.51 4.08
N GLN A 262 -19.63 9.23 4.29
CA GLN A 262 -19.20 8.66 5.56
C GLN A 262 -18.33 7.43 5.32
N ASP A 263 -17.79 6.84 6.37
CA ASP A 263 -17.07 5.57 6.27
C ASP A 263 -18.00 4.44 5.84
N ASN A 264 -17.73 3.85 4.67
CA ASN A 264 -18.39 2.67 4.12
C ASN A 264 -17.36 1.59 3.78
N THR A 265 -16.24 1.60 4.51
CA THR A 265 -15.19 0.61 4.33
C THR A 265 -15.38 -0.58 5.26
N VAL A 266 -14.93 -1.73 4.80
CA VAL A 266 -14.92 -2.99 5.56
C VAL A 266 -13.55 -3.64 5.48
N LEU A 267 -13.22 -4.46 6.46
CA LEU A 267 -12.09 -5.37 6.40
C LEU A 267 -12.53 -6.66 5.71
N THR A 268 -11.72 -7.15 4.78
CA THR A 268 -12.04 -8.34 3.99
C THR A 268 -10.78 -9.10 3.57
N ARG A 269 -10.90 -10.41 3.40
CA ARG A 269 -9.89 -11.28 2.76
C ARG A 269 -10.33 -11.73 1.36
N ALA A 270 -11.54 -11.38 0.93
CA ALA A 270 -12.21 -11.90 -0.25
C ALA A 270 -11.36 -11.85 -1.53
N PHE A 271 -10.65 -10.74 -1.76
CA PHE A 271 -9.88 -10.56 -2.99
C PHE A 271 -8.50 -11.21 -2.97
N SER A 272 -7.81 -11.20 -1.84
CA SER A 272 -6.39 -11.56 -1.81
C SER A 272 -6.01 -12.65 -0.84
N GLY A 273 -6.89 -13.00 0.10
CA GLY A 273 -6.58 -13.90 1.19
C GLY A 273 -5.84 -13.23 2.37
N LYS A 274 -5.37 -12.00 2.19
CA LYS A 274 -4.78 -11.19 3.26
C LYS A 274 -5.76 -10.10 3.67
N LEU A 275 -5.86 -9.84 4.97
CA LEU A 275 -6.79 -8.83 5.51
C LEU A 275 -6.50 -7.45 4.89
N ALA A 276 -7.53 -6.82 4.33
CA ALA A 276 -7.42 -5.51 3.68
C ALA A 276 -8.69 -4.69 3.90
N ARG A 277 -8.54 -3.36 3.94
CA ARG A 277 -9.66 -2.44 4.05
C ARG A 277 -10.02 -1.83 2.70
N GLY A 278 -11.29 -1.90 2.35
CA GLY A 278 -11.82 -1.29 1.12
C GLY A 278 -13.30 -0.97 1.22
N ILE A 279 -13.81 -0.26 0.21
CA ILE A 279 -15.24 0.03 0.09
C ILE A 279 -16.01 -1.27 -0.15
N ARG A 280 -17.06 -1.47 0.62
CA ARG A 280 -17.93 -2.65 0.53
C ARG A 280 -18.62 -2.68 -0.84
N ASN A 281 -18.55 -3.84 -1.50
CA ASN A 281 -19.18 -4.05 -2.81
C ASN A 281 -19.81 -5.44 -2.92
N LYS A 282 -20.39 -5.73 -4.08
CA LYS A 282 -21.16 -6.95 -4.32
C LYS A 282 -20.32 -8.22 -4.14
N PHE A 283 -19.08 -8.22 -4.61
CA PHE A 283 -18.20 -9.38 -4.46
C PHE A 283 -17.90 -9.68 -2.99
N ILE A 284 -17.54 -8.66 -2.20
CA ILE A 284 -17.31 -8.82 -0.76
C ILE A 284 -18.56 -9.37 -0.07
N ILE A 285 -19.75 -8.80 -0.35
CA ILE A 285 -21.01 -9.26 0.24
C ILE A 285 -21.29 -10.72 -0.13
N CYS A 286 -21.06 -11.11 -1.37
CA CYS A 286 -21.27 -12.50 -1.81
C CYS A 286 -20.35 -13.47 -1.07
N MET A 287 -19.06 -13.14 -0.96
CA MET A 287 -18.07 -13.98 -0.29
C MET A 287 -18.36 -14.12 1.21
N ASP A 288 -18.73 -13.03 1.90
CA ASP A 288 -19.07 -13.01 3.33
C ASP A 288 -20.33 -13.87 3.61
N ASN A 289 -21.39 -13.70 2.80
CA ASN A 289 -22.67 -14.39 3.01
C ASN A 289 -22.58 -15.92 2.81
N ARG A 290 -21.64 -16.39 2.02
CA ARG A 290 -21.47 -17.81 1.70
C ARG A 290 -20.57 -18.56 2.68
N LYS A 291 -19.96 -17.87 3.65
CA LYS A 291 -18.95 -18.44 4.57
C LYS A 291 -17.87 -19.23 3.83
N ILE A 292 -17.44 -18.68 2.72
CA ILE A 292 -16.53 -19.32 1.77
C ILE A 292 -15.16 -19.51 2.40
N ASN A 293 -14.52 -20.63 2.13
CA ASN A 293 -13.13 -20.85 2.47
C ASN A 293 -12.23 -20.01 1.58
N ILE A 294 -11.82 -18.86 2.09
CA ILE A 294 -10.89 -17.98 1.42
C ILE A 294 -9.47 -18.51 1.66
N LEU A 295 -8.74 -18.79 0.58
CA LEU A 295 -7.36 -19.24 0.66
C LEU A 295 -6.42 -18.09 1.05
N ASP A 296 -5.31 -18.47 1.70
CA ASP A 296 -4.31 -17.47 2.10
C ASP A 296 -3.64 -16.80 0.90
N TYR A 297 -3.15 -15.57 1.15
CA TYR A 297 -2.29 -14.87 0.21
C TYR A 297 -0.98 -15.67 0.00
N PRO A 298 -0.46 -15.84 -1.23
CA PRO A 298 -0.91 -15.16 -2.46
C PRO A 298 -1.91 -15.97 -3.32
N ILE A 299 -2.38 -17.13 -2.87
CA ILE A 299 -3.21 -18.05 -3.69
C ILE A 299 -4.54 -17.39 -4.06
N GLN A 300 -5.27 -16.89 -3.08
CA GLN A 300 -6.54 -16.17 -3.31
C GLN A 300 -6.35 -14.97 -4.24
N ASN A 301 -5.24 -14.22 -4.07
CA ASN A 301 -4.91 -13.10 -4.93
C ASN A 301 -4.73 -13.53 -6.40
N ALA A 302 -4.09 -14.67 -6.64
CA ALA A 302 -3.92 -15.22 -7.99
C ALA A 302 -5.26 -15.67 -8.59
N LEU A 303 -6.11 -16.35 -7.83
CA LEU A 303 -7.44 -16.81 -8.26
C LEU A 303 -8.35 -15.64 -8.68
N THR A 304 -8.36 -14.55 -7.91
CA THR A 304 -9.22 -13.40 -8.20
C THR A 304 -8.65 -12.42 -9.23
N GLN A 305 -7.41 -12.65 -9.71
CA GLN A 305 -6.72 -11.71 -10.61
C GLN A 305 -7.49 -11.44 -11.90
N MET A 306 -7.95 -12.51 -12.57
CA MET A 306 -8.70 -12.40 -13.83
C MET A 306 -10.03 -11.67 -13.63
N MET A 307 -10.75 -11.96 -12.54
CA MET A 307 -11.98 -11.27 -12.18
C MET A 307 -11.74 -9.77 -12.00
N ARG A 308 -10.75 -9.39 -11.19
CA ARG A 308 -10.41 -7.98 -10.93
C ARG A 308 -9.95 -7.25 -12.19
N GLN A 309 -9.19 -7.92 -13.06
CA GLN A 309 -8.81 -7.37 -14.37
C GLN A 309 -10.04 -7.12 -15.24
N LYS A 310 -10.91 -8.09 -15.37
CA LYS A 310 -12.14 -7.97 -16.16
C LYS A 310 -13.10 -6.90 -15.63
N ALA A 311 -13.21 -6.80 -14.31
CA ALA A 311 -13.96 -5.74 -13.66
C ALA A 311 -13.40 -4.35 -13.98
N ARG A 312 -12.07 -4.21 -14.00
CA ARG A 312 -11.39 -2.96 -14.37
C ARG A 312 -11.61 -2.60 -15.83
N GLU A 313 -11.49 -3.55 -16.76
CA GLU A 313 -11.75 -3.34 -18.20
C GLU A 313 -13.19 -2.86 -18.47
N LYS A 314 -14.15 -3.36 -17.70
CA LYS A 314 -15.57 -3.00 -17.80
C LYS A 314 -15.95 -1.80 -16.92
N ASP A 315 -15.00 -1.24 -16.17
CA ASP A 315 -15.23 -0.22 -15.13
C ASP A 315 -16.36 -0.60 -14.15
N ASN A 316 -16.38 -1.89 -13.74
CA ASN A 316 -17.41 -2.46 -12.86
C ASN A 316 -16.93 -2.51 -11.41
N ILE A 317 -17.34 -1.53 -10.60
CA ILE A 317 -16.95 -1.37 -9.19
C ILE A 317 -17.37 -2.52 -8.29
N ASP A 318 -18.36 -3.31 -8.68
CA ASP A 318 -18.91 -4.41 -7.87
C ASP A 318 -17.92 -5.58 -7.71
N PHE A 319 -16.92 -5.67 -8.61
CA PHE A 319 -15.93 -6.75 -8.62
C PHE A 319 -14.49 -6.23 -8.59
N MET A 320 -14.29 -4.92 -8.41
CA MET A 320 -12.98 -4.34 -8.19
C MET A 320 -12.59 -4.37 -6.71
N SER A 321 -11.32 -4.54 -6.41
CA SER A 321 -10.77 -4.29 -5.07
C SER A 321 -10.67 -2.78 -4.84
N LEU A 322 -11.70 -2.18 -4.27
CA LEU A 322 -11.81 -0.74 -4.03
C LEU A 322 -11.12 -0.38 -2.70
N TRP A 323 -9.79 -0.52 -2.65
CA TRP A 323 -9.02 -0.26 -1.44
C TRP A 323 -9.11 1.20 -1.02
N ALA A 324 -9.60 1.45 0.20
CA ALA A 324 -9.77 2.78 0.76
C ALA A 324 -9.73 2.74 2.28
N GLY A 325 -9.15 3.75 2.91
CA GLY A 325 -9.18 3.92 4.36
C GLY A 325 -10.50 4.51 4.85
N GLN A 326 -10.72 4.47 6.16
CA GLN A 326 -11.96 4.91 6.82
C GLN A 326 -12.34 6.36 6.51
N SER A 327 -11.34 7.22 6.25
CA SER A 327 -11.58 8.64 5.91
C SER A 327 -11.75 8.89 4.40
N ALA A 328 -12.14 7.89 3.60
CA ALA A 328 -12.30 8.03 2.14
C ALA A 328 -13.28 9.14 1.73
N HIS A 329 -14.27 9.45 2.56
CA HIS A 329 -15.22 10.55 2.35
C HIS A 329 -14.58 11.95 2.30
N LEU A 330 -13.29 12.06 2.68
CA LEU A 330 -12.51 13.31 2.59
C LEU A 330 -11.64 13.38 1.32
N CYS A 331 -11.84 12.49 0.35
CA CYS A 331 -11.15 12.53 -0.95
C CYS A 331 -11.44 13.83 -1.70
N ARG A 332 -10.43 14.32 -2.43
CA ARG A 332 -10.48 15.57 -3.19
C ARG A 332 -10.08 15.31 -4.64
N SER A 333 -10.81 15.89 -5.59
CA SER A 333 -10.50 15.80 -7.03
C SER A 333 -9.58 16.96 -7.42
N MET A 334 -8.27 16.69 -7.49
CA MET A 334 -7.26 17.68 -7.85
C MET A 334 -5.98 17.00 -8.34
N SER A 335 -5.00 17.77 -8.80
CA SER A 335 -3.67 17.22 -9.10
C SER A 335 -2.93 16.84 -7.82
N ALA A 336 -1.96 15.92 -7.91
CA ALA A 336 -1.11 15.56 -6.77
C ALA A 336 -0.29 16.77 -6.27
N SER A 337 0.09 17.66 -7.17
CA SER A 337 0.78 18.91 -6.83
C SER A 337 -0.09 19.86 -6.01
N ASP A 338 -1.35 20.07 -6.44
CA ASP A 338 -2.30 20.89 -5.70
C ASP A 338 -2.62 20.29 -4.34
N LEU A 339 -2.74 18.95 -4.28
CA LEU A 339 -2.97 18.26 -3.02
C LEU A 339 -1.81 18.50 -2.02
N ILE A 340 -0.55 18.30 -2.45
CA ILE A 340 0.62 18.58 -1.58
C ILE A 340 0.61 20.03 -1.12
N SER A 341 0.41 20.98 -2.03
CA SER A 341 0.36 22.41 -1.70
C SER A 341 -0.73 22.72 -0.68
N THR A 342 -1.92 22.16 -0.88
CA THR A 342 -3.06 22.33 0.05
C THR A 342 -2.76 21.72 1.43
N LEU A 343 -2.18 20.51 1.47
CA LEU A 343 -1.82 19.83 2.72
C LEU A 343 -0.78 20.61 3.52
N VAL A 344 0.22 21.19 2.83
CA VAL A 344 1.29 22.00 3.44
C VAL A 344 0.70 23.28 4.05
N ILE A 345 -0.20 23.96 3.32
CA ILE A 345 -0.88 25.16 3.83
C ILE A 345 -1.77 24.82 5.02
N GLU A 346 -2.58 23.78 4.93
CA GLU A 346 -3.48 23.32 6.00
C GLU A 346 -2.74 22.87 7.27
N ALA A 347 -1.55 22.31 7.11
CA ALA A 347 -0.71 21.84 8.23
C ALA A 347 0.28 22.89 8.74
N GLU A 348 0.34 24.08 8.11
CA GLU A 348 1.27 25.16 8.45
C GLU A 348 2.74 24.70 8.47
N ILE A 349 3.10 23.73 7.60
CA ILE A 349 4.47 23.23 7.46
C ILE A 349 5.28 24.28 6.66
N ARG A 350 6.41 24.72 7.24
CA ARG A 350 7.32 25.68 6.63
C ARG A 350 8.62 25.01 6.18
#